data_e3f60d9996c555d45535da3e49a72a8d
#
_entry.id   e3f60d9996c555d45535da3e49a72a8d
#
_cell.length_a   1.000
_cell.length_b   1.000
_cell.length_c   1.000
_cell.angle_alpha   90.00
_cell.angle_beta   90.00
_cell.angle_gamma   90.00
#
_symmetry.space_group_name_H-M   'P 1'
#
loop_
_entity.id
_entity.type
_entity.pdbx_description
1 polymer ?
#
loop_
_entity_poly.entity_id
_entity_poly.type
_entity_poly.pdbx_seq_one_letter_code
_entity_poly.pdbx_strand_id
1 'polypeptide(L)'
;DYYASRGLGDVYKRQVYMFSTEFRYKLNNLRRILKKATVQLIRILFILASVATIVLMAYEYGYAISEAGKRYVTEGFNIIIRIFFFGSIATIFLDPKEIWQEKGYWIEIIVLALLLFVILTQTPAHFPTDNWLQKTDHILTHILLLFISIIHLSKVVVTGLQRHIRPEMTFVYSFLAIILTGAFLLMLPKAHHGSLSFIDALFTSTSAVCITGLTVVDTATTFTTTGQVVLLLLIQIGGIGVMTFTSFIALSFFTQTSFNDQMALKNILSEESMNNIFRTLFYTLFTTIIVEAIGAWILWWEIRDLSPSLIPNKIFFAIFHAVSAFCNAGFSTLTGNLYHPGIRDLYGLQCWIATLIILGGIGFPILFNYGKLVNHKVRNLFYRLTGSSKRMPSHVRIVNTTTRIVITATLLLLVGGTLLFWLSENNNCLRGLPLRGKLAVSFFSAVTPRTAGFNTVDLTSLLPSTWFLTLLLMWIGACLLYTSPSPRDA
;
A
#
# COMPACT_ATOMS: atom_id res chain seq x y z
N ASP A 1 45.13 40.28 62.37
CA ASP A 1 45.54 39.06 61.61
C ASP A 1 44.49 37.98 61.53
N TYR A 2 43.60 37.87 62.51
CA TYR A 2 42.54 36.81 62.53
C TYR A 2 41.43 37.03 61.49
N TYR A 3 41.11 38.28 61.11
CA TYR A 3 40.14 38.60 60.08
C TYR A 3 40.71 38.46 58.65
N ALA A 4 41.98 38.66 58.45
CA ALA A 4 42.64 38.52 57.14
C ALA A 4 42.70 37.01 56.70
N SER A 5 42.88 36.10 57.63
CA SER A 5 42.98 34.67 57.35
C SER A 5 41.62 34.04 56.97
N ARG A 6 40.52 34.58 57.53
CA ARG A 6 39.15 34.14 57.11
C ARG A 6 38.77 34.60 55.72
N GLY A 7 39.13 35.85 55.31
CA GLY A 7 38.87 36.35 53.99
C GLY A 7 39.60 35.58 52.89
N LEU A 8 40.86 35.19 53.12
CA LEU A 8 41.65 34.38 52.17
C LEU A 8 41.08 32.96 51.99
N GLY A 9 40.60 32.34 53.11
CA GLY A 9 39.98 31.03 53.04
C GLY A 9 38.67 31.02 52.24
N ASP A 10 37.86 32.08 52.35
CA ASP A 10 36.60 32.21 51.61
C ASP A 10 36.82 32.54 50.13
N VAL A 11 37.82 33.33 49.79
CA VAL A 11 38.22 33.60 48.39
C VAL A 11 38.72 32.31 47.73
N TYR A 12 39.56 31.55 48.41
CA TYR A 12 40.02 30.28 47.89
C TYR A 12 38.91 29.25 47.69
N LYS A 13 37.99 29.11 48.66
CA LYS A 13 36.82 28.27 48.49
C LYS A 13 35.96 28.68 47.33
N ARG A 14 35.72 30.00 47.14
CA ARG A 14 34.95 30.51 45.99
C ARG A 14 35.66 30.23 44.66
N GLN A 15 36.98 30.37 44.57
CA GLN A 15 37.74 30.07 43.36
C GLN A 15 37.69 28.56 43.03
N VAL A 16 37.86 27.65 44.01
CA VAL A 16 37.76 26.22 43.83
C VAL A 16 36.35 25.81 43.42
N TYR A 17 35.32 26.44 44.02
CA TYR A 17 33.92 26.21 43.67
C TYR A 17 33.60 26.71 42.25
N MET A 18 34.09 27.85 41.84
CA MET A 18 33.91 28.42 40.51
C MET A 18 34.66 27.61 39.45
N PHE A 19 35.85 27.12 39.74
CA PHE A 19 36.62 26.22 38.85
C PHE A 19 35.91 24.86 38.67
N SER A 20 35.36 24.30 39.74
CA SER A 20 34.61 23.05 39.72
C SER A 20 33.27 23.17 38.93
N THR A 21 32.58 24.30 39.03
CA THR A 21 31.35 24.58 38.30
C THR A 21 31.61 24.82 36.84
N GLU A 22 32.66 25.55 36.47
CA GLU A 22 33.07 25.80 35.09
C GLU A 22 33.53 24.48 34.41
N PHE A 23 34.29 23.67 35.13
CA PHE A 23 34.70 22.35 34.63
C PHE A 23 33.50 21.43 34.41
N ARG A 24 32.54 21.38 35.36
CA ARG A 24 31.29 20.61 35.19
C ARG A 24 30.45 21.12 34.01
N TYR A 25 30.39 22.42 33.81
CA TYR A 25 29.70 23.03 32.68
C TYR A 25 30.34 22.62 31.35
N LYS A 26 31.66 22.72 31.23
CA LYS A 26 32.42 22.29 30.03
C LYS A 26 32.23 20.80 29.78
N LEU A 27 32.28 19.96 30.82
CA LEU A 27 32.08 18.52 30.70
C LEU A 27 30.65 18.17 30.26
N ASN A 28 29.64 18.84 30.80
CA ASN A 28 28.25 18.65 30.41
C ASN A 28 27.98 19.11 28.98
N ASN A 29 28.63 20.19 28.56
CA ASN A 29 28.51 20.69 27.18
C ASN A 29 29.19 19.73 26.19
N LEU A 30 30.36 19.21 26.53
CA LEU A 30 31.07 18.18 25.75
C LEU A 30 30.21 16.91 25.61
N ARG A 31 29.64 16.41 26.72
CA ARG A 31 28.72 15.27 26.72
C ARG A 31 27.51 15.53 25.82
N ARG A 32 26.94 16.73 25.83
CA ARG A 32 25.79 17.09 24.98
C ARG A 32 26.18 17.10 23.49
N ILE A 33 27.36 17.62 23.15
CA ILE A 33 27.88 17.64 21.77
C ILE A 33 28.16 16.22 21.30
N LEU A 34 28.86 15.41 22.09
CA LEU A 34 29.16 14.01 21.77
C LEU A 34 27.86 13.21 21.59
N LYS A 35 26.89 13.37 22.49
CA LYS A 35 25.59 12.71 22.39
C LYS A 35 24.89 13.04 21.04
N LYS A 36 24.83 14.34 20.68
CA LYS A 36 24.23 14.77 19.42
C LYS A 36 24.96 14.18 18.20
N ALA A 37 26.30 14.22 18.23
CA ALA A 37 27.11 13.65 17.14
C ALA A 37 26.90 12.14 16.99
N THR A 38 26.83 11.39 18.10
CA THR A 38 26.58 9.94 18.07
C THR A 38 25.19 9.61 17.52
N VAL A 39 24.16 10.35 17.93
CA VAL A 39 22.79 10.15 17.41
C VAL A 39 22.73 10.47 15.91
N GLN A 40 23.43 11.51 15.44
CA GLN A 40 23.50 11.80 14.02
C GLN A 40 24.24 10.70 13.23
N LEU A 41 25.32 10.17 13.77
CA LEU A 41 26.06 9.06 13.16
C LEU A 41 25.17 7.81 13.02
N ILE A 42 24.42 7.46 14.07
CA ILE A 42 23.47 6.32 14.03
C ILE A 42 22.39 6.56 12.97
N ARG A 43 21.85 7.76 12.85
CA ARG A 43 20.88 8.09 11.78
C ARG A 43 21.47 7.89 10.38
N ILE A 44 22.71 8.32 10.14
CA ILE A 44 23.40 8.10 8.86
C ILE A 44 23.61 6.60 8.61
N LEU A 45 24.04 5.84 9.62
CA LEU A 45 24.18 4.39 9.52
C LEU A 45 22.86 3.69 9.19
N PHE A 46 21.73 4.11 9.78
CA PHE A 46 20.42 3.58 9.45
C PHE A 46 20.00 3.88 8.02
N ILE A 47 20.32 5.06 7.49
CA ILE A 47 20.06 5.40 6.08
C ILE A 47 20.87 4.50 5.16
N LEU A 48 22.15 4.36 5.42
CA LEU A 48 23.04 3.52 4.62
C LEU A 48 22.60 2.04 4.68
N ALA A 49 22.26 1.54 5.87
CA ALA A 49 21.75 0.19 6.06
C ALA A 49 20.42 -0.03 5.32
N SER A 50 19.53 0.96 5.31
CA SER A 50 18.25 0.90 4.59
C SER A 50 18.45 0.86 3.07
N VAL A 51 19.33 1.69 2.53
CA VAL A 51 19.69 1.67 1.10
C VAL A 51 20.33 0.33 0.75
N ALA A 52 21.28 -0.14 1.57
CA ALA A 52 21.94 -1.43 1.37
C ALA A 52 20.95 -2.60 1.38
N THR A 53 19.94 -2.57 2.26
CA THR A 53 18.86 -3.57 2.29
C THR A 53 18.12 -3.64 0.95
N ILE A 54 17.71 -2.49 0.41
CA ILE A 54 16.98 -2.43 -0.85
C ILE A 54 17.85 -2.91 -2.01
N VAL A 55 19.12 -2.50 -2.05
CA VAL A 55 20.06 -2.93 -3.09
C VAL A 55 20.34 -4.43 -3.01
N LEU A 56 20.56 -4.99 -1.82
CA LEU A 56 20.77 -6.43 -1.65
C LEU A 56 19.52 -7.24 -2.01
N MET A 57 18.35 -6.79 -1.64
CA MET A 57 17.09 -7.41 -2.05
C MET A 57 16.90 -7.35 -3.57
N ALA A 58 17.13 -6.20 -4.19
CA ALA A 58 17.06 -6.06 -5.64
C ALA A 58 18.06 -6.98 -6.34
N TYR A 59 19.25 -7.15 -5.77
CA TYR A 59 20.25 -8.07 -6.29
C TYR A 59 19.83 -9.53 -6.13
N GLU A 60 19.34 -9.95 -4.96
CA GLU A 60 18.92 -11.34 -4.69
C GLU A 60 17.72 -11.77 -5.55
N TYR A 61 16.71 -10.94 -5.59
CA TYR A 61 15.49 -11.25 -6.34
C TYR A 61 15.59 -10.92 -7.83
N GLY A 62 16.51 -10.03 -8.21
CA GLY A 62 16.64 -9.56 -9.59
C GLY A 62 17.63 -10.34 -10.45
N TYR A 63 18.66 -10.97 -9.86
CA TYR A 63 19.73 -11.61 -10.59
C TYR A 63 19.85 -13.10 -10.25
N ALA A 64 20.35 -13.90 -11.20
CA ALA A 64 20.73 -15.28 -10.94
C ALA A 64 22.05 -15.29 -10.16
N ILE A 65 22.01 -15.68 -8.90
CA ILE A 65 23.16 -15.65 -7.99
C ILE A 65 23.72 -17.05 -7.81
N SER A 66 25.07 -17.17 -7.88
CA SER A 66 25.78 -18.41 -7.54
C SER A 66 25.64 -18.76 -6.05
N GLU A 67 25.87 -20.02 -5.66
CA GLU A 67 25.80 -20.43 -4.24
C GLU A 67 26.77 -19.64 -3.35
N ALA A 68 27.95 -19.27 -3.86
CA ALA A 68 28.87 -18.39 -3.14
C ALA A 68 28.27 -16.97 -2.97
N GLY A 69 27.63 -16.44 -4.03
CA GLY A 69 26.96 -15.15 -3.96
C GLY A 69 25.82 -15.11 -2.96
N LYS A 70 25.03 -16.19 -2.84
CA LYS A 70 23.96 -16.29 -1.83
C LYS A 70 24.51 -16.16 -0.40
N ARG A 71 25.67 -16.77 -0.12
CA ARG A 71 26.31 -16.63 1.21
C ARG A 71 26.67 -15.19 1.51
N TYR A 72 27.30 -14.47 0.57
CA TYR A 72 27.63 -13.05 0.77
C TYR A 72 26.39 -12.17 0.97
N VAL A 73 25.31 -12.43 0.24
CA VAL A 73 24.06 -11.70 0.41
C VAL A 73 23.46 -11.96 1.79
N THR A 74 23.43 -13.22 2.24
CA THR A 74 22.96 -13.60 3.58
C THR A 74 23.81 -12.96 4.68
N GLU A 75 25.14 -12.97 4.54
CA GLU A 75 26.05 -12.28 5.47
C GLU A 75 25.79 -10.76 5.49
N GLY A 76 25.53 -10.16 4.32
CA GLY A 76 25.16 -8.76 4.21
C GLY A 76 23.89 -8.43 4.99
N PHE A 77 22.84 -9.24 4.86
CA PHE A 77 21.61 -9.07 5.66
C PHE A 77 21.86 -9.24 7.16
N ASN A 78 22.69 -10.20 7.55
CA ASN A 78 23.04 -10.40 8.96
C ASN A 78 23.78 -9.20 9.57
N ILE A 79 24.65 -8.56 8.80
CA ILE A 79 25.33 -7.33 9.22
C ILE A 79 24.31 -6.20 9.38
N ILE A 80 23.40 -6.03 8.43
CA ILE A 80 22.38 -4.99 8.46
C ILE A 80 21.44 -5.17 9.66
N ILE A 81 21.00 -6.41 9.96
CA ILE A 81 20.17 -6.72 11.13
C ILE A 81 20.88 -6.28 12.42
N ARG A 82 22.17 -6.61 12.55
CA ARG A 82 22.97 -6.21 13.71
C ARG A 82 23.09 -4.68 13.81
N ILE A 83 23.28 -3.98 12.69
CA ILE A 83 23.32 -2.50 12.67
C ILE A 83 22.00 -1.92 13.18
N PHE A 84 20.86 -2.41 12.69
CA PHE A 84 19.56 -1.95 13.16
C PHE A 84 19.34 -2.29 14.64
N PHE A 85 19.67 -3.48 15.07
CA PHE A 85 19.47 -3.94 16.45
C PHE A 85 20.31 -3.12 17.44
N PHE A 86 21.64 -3.07 17.25
CA PHE A 86 22.53 -2.35 18.16
C PHE A 86 22.34 -0.83 18.05
N GLY A 87 22.05 -0.32 16.86
CA GLY A 87 21.72 1.09 16.69
C GLY A 87 20.42 1.49 17.40
N SER A 88 19.39 0.68 17.36
CA SER A 88 18.13 0.93 18.10
C SER A 88 18.35 0.88 19.62
N ILE A 89 19.10 -0.06 20.12
CA ILE A 89 19.50 -0.10 21.53
C ILE A 89 20.27 1.16 21.91
N ALA A 90 21.25 1.57 21.11
CA ALA A 90 22.06 2.75 21.38
C ALA A 90 21.21 4.04 21.39
N THR A 91 20.23 4.17 20.50
CA THR A 91 19.31 5.32 20.50
C THR A 91 18.44 5.35 21.75
N ILE A 92 17.91 4.22 22.18
CA ILE A 92 17.11 4.10 23.43
C ILE A 92 17.94 4.55 24.65
N PHE A 93 19.21 4.14 24.74
CA PHE A 93 20.08 4.54 25.86
C PHE A 93 20.51 6.00 25.79
N LEU A 94 20.78 6.52 24.59
CA LEU A 94 21.26 7.88 24.42
C LEU A 94 20.14 8.93 24.59
N ASP A 95 18.91 8.65 24.16
CA ASP A 95 17.81 9.62 24.20
C ASP A 95 16.47 9.05 24.71
N PRO A 96 16.43 8.55 25.96
CA PRO A 96 15.23 7.93 26.51
C PRO A 96 14.02 8.88 26.55
N LYS A 97 14.25 10.20 26.69
CA LYS A 97 13.17 11.19 26.82
C LYS A 97 12.44 11.44 25.50
N GLU A 98 13.15 11.48 24.38
CA GLU A 98 12.55 11.65 23.04
C GLU A 98 11.68 10.44 22.69
N ILE A 99 12.17 9.25 23.01
CA ILE A 99 11.49 7.97 22.69
C ILE A 99 10.24 7.77 23.55
N TRP A 100 10.31 8.04 24.86
CA TRP A 100 9.17 7.84 25.78
C TRP A 100 8.04 8.86 25.60
N GLN A 101 8.33 10.02 25.02
CA GLN A 101 7.32 11.03 24.71
C GLN A 101 6.63 10.82 23.37
N GLU A 102 7.21 10.03 22.48
CA GLU A 102 6.60 9.65 21.21
C GLU A 102 5.51 8.59 21.42
N LYS A 103 4.30 8.85 20.92
CA LYS A 103 3.19 7.88 20.93
C LYS A 103 3.51 6.55 20.20
N GLY A 104 4.61 6.49 19.46
CA GLY A 104 5.09 5.34 18.68
C GLY A 104 6.11 4.43 19.37
N TYR A 105 6.47 4.69 20.59
CA TYR A 105 7.49 3.93 21.35
C TYR A 105 7.25 2.41 21.36
N TRP A 106 6.00 1.96 21.43
CA TRP A 106 5.66 0.55 21.37
C TRP A 106 6.08 -0.12 20.05
N ILE A 107 6.07 0.63 18.94
CA ILE A 107 6.50 0.11 17.63
C ILE A 107 8.00 -0.18 17.66
N GLU A 108 8.81 0.70 18.24
CA GLU A 108 10.27 0.48 18.35
C GLU A 108 10.61 -0.72 19.24
N ILE A 109 9.87 -0.94 20.33
CA ILE A 109 10.05 -2.13 21.17
C ILE A 109 9.66 -3.40 20.42
N ILE A 110 8.54 -3.39 19.70
CA ILE A 110 8.10 -4.55 18.90
C ILE A 110 9.14 -4.86 17.82
N VAL A 111 9.62 -3.84 17.09
CA VAL A 111 10.67 -3.99 16.08
C VAL A 111 11.95 -4.57 16.70
N LEU A 112 12.37 -4.07 17.87
CA LEU A 112 13.55 -4.57 18.58
C LEU A 112 13.37 -6.04 19.00
N ALA A 113 12.20 -6.40 19.52
CA ALA A 113 11.87 -7.78 19.89
C ALA A 113 11.88 -8.72 18.68
N LEU A 114 11.34 -8.29 17.55
CA LEU A 114 11.36 -9.04 16.28
C LEU A 114 12.78 -9.19 15.73
N LEU A 115 13.60 -8.13 15.78
CA LEU A 115 15.01 -8.20 15.39
C LEU A 115 15.80 -9.18 16.29
N LEU A 116 15.56 -9.14 17.59
CA LEU A 116 16.16 -10.08 18.52
C LEU A 116 15.74 -11.53 18.21
N PHE A 117 14.47 -11.75 17.95
CA PHE A 117 13.95 -13.05 17.55
C PHE A 117 14.65 -13.58 16.28
N VAL A 118 14.78 -12.75 15.24
CA VAL A 118 15.49 -13.12 14.00
C VAL A 118 16.97 -13.42 14.27
N ILE A 119 17.66 -12.64 15.12
CA ILE A 119 19.06 -12.90 15.47
C ILE A 119 19.21 -14.25 16.19
N LEU A 120 18.29 -14.59 17.08
CA LEU A 120 18.31 -15.84 17.83
C LEU A 120 18.02 -17.07 16.95
N THR A 121 17.13 -16.93 15.96
CA THR A 121 16.79 -18.03 15.03
C THR A 121 17.90 -18.29 14.01
N GLN A 122 18.70 -17.27 13.66
CA GLN A 122 19.82 -17.41 12.73
C GLN A 122 21.08 -18.04 13.33
N THR A 123 21.16 -18.22 14.66
CA THR A 123 22.29 -18.89 15.28
C THR A 123 22.17 -20.42 15.13
N PRO A 124 23.13 -21.12 14.50
CA PRO A 124 23.01 -22.54 14.12
C PRO A 124 22.99 -23.52 15.28
N ALA A 125 22.97 -23.07 16.52
CA ALA A 125 23.27 -23.90 17.71
C ALA A 125 22.07 -24.69 18.28
N HIS A 126 20.82 -24.45 17.90
CA HIS A 126 19.71 -24.93 18.75
C HIS A 126 18.50 -25.61 18.08
N PHE A 127 18.40 -25.71 16.75
CA PHE A 127 17.26 -26.42 16.15
C PHE A 127 17.68 -27.35 15.01
N PRO A 128 17.27 -28.66 15.03
CA PRO A 128 17.38 -29.53 13.88
C PRO A 128 16.49 -28.97 12.76
N THR A 129 17.12 -28.63 11.66
CA THR A 129 16.52 -27.85 10.57
C THR A 129 15.64 -28.71 9.69
N ASP A 130 14.35 -28.65 9.88
CA ASP A 130 13.40 -28.93 8.81
C ASP A 130 13.42 -27.77 7.79
N ASN A 131 13.61 -28.11 6.53
CA ASN A 131 13.82 -27.15 5.42
C ASN A 131 12.74 -26.03 5.30
N TRP A 132 11.55 -26.23 5.87
CA TRP A 132 10.47 -25.25 5.83
C TRP A 132 10.67 -24.09 6.81
N LEU A 133 11.25 -24.32 8.00
CA LEU A 133 11.54 -23.30 8.99
C LEU A 133 12.60 -22.31 8.47
N GLN A 134 13.67 -22.80 7.86
CA GLN A 134 14.69 -21.95 7.23
C GLN A 134 14.08 -21.03 6.13
N LYS A 135 13.15 -21.56 5.35
CA LYS A 135 12.49 -20.78 4.28
C LYS A 135 11.55 -19.71 4.83
N THR A 136 10.84 -19.99 5.93
CA THR A 136 9.97 -19.01 6.60
C THR A 136 10.77 -17.94 7.31
N ASP A 137 11.89 -18.28 7.95
CA ASP A 137 12.79 -17.33 8.60
C ASP A 137 13.40 -16.34 7.59
N HIS A 138 13.76 -16.83 6.41
CA HIS A 138 14.29 -15.99 5.33
C HIS A 138 13.26 -14.95 4.86
N ILE A 139 12.03 -15.37 4.61
CA ILE A 139 10.94 -14.50 4.18
C ILE A 139 10.60 -13.47 5.27
N LEU A 140 10.48 -13.92 6.52
CA LEU A 140 10.19 -13.03 7.65
C LEU A 140 11.28 -11.97 7.83
N THR A 141 12.54 -12.38 7.72
CA THR A 141 13.70 -11.48 7.79
C THR A 141 13.65 -10.40 6.71
N HIS A 142 13.34 -10.77 5.46
CA HIS A 142 13.24 -9.82 4.36
C HIS A 142 12.08 -8.84 4.55
N ILE A 143 10.91 -9.32 4.96
CA ILE A 143 9.76 -8.46 5.24
C ILE A 143 10.09 -7.47 6.36
N LEU A 144 10.70 -7.95 7.45
CA LEU A 144 11.08 -7.12 8.59
C LEU A 144 12.11 -6.04 8.20
N LEU A 145 13.17 -6.44 7.48
CA LEU A 145 14.19 -5.50 7.01
C LEU A 145 13.63 -4.48 6.03
N LEU A 146 12.76 -4.89 5.12
CA LEU A 146 12.08 -3.97 4.19
C LEU A 146 11.23 -2.96 4.97
N PHE A 147 10.45 -3.43 5.94
CA PHE A 147 9.60 -2.57 6.77
C PHE A 147 10.42 -1.54 7.56
N ILE A 148 11.50 -1.97 8.22
CA ILE A 148 12.41 -1.08 8.96
C ILE A 148 13.06 -0.07 8.00
N SER A 149 13.50 -0.52 6.84
CA SER A 149 14.15 0.34 5.84
C SER A 149 13.20 1.41 5.31
N ILE A 150 11.96 1.05 5.03
CA ILE A 150 10.91 2.00 4.61
C ILE A 150 10.68 3.04 5.71
N ILE A 151 10.60 2.63 6.98
CA ILE A 151 10.44 3.54 8.11
C ILE A 151 11.59 4.57 8.18
N HIS A 152 12.84 4.10 8.12
CA HIS A 152 13.98 4.99 8.24
C HIS A 152 14.14 5.91 7.03
N LEU A 153 13.95 5.42 5.81
CA LEU A 153 14.00 6.24 4.60
C LEU A 153 12.87 7.26 4.55
N SER A 154 11.65 6.89 4.95
CA SER A 154 10.54 7.84 4.97
C SER A 154 10.80 9.00 5.94
N LYS A 155 11.35 8.74 7.15
CA LYS A 155 11.75 9.80 8.10
C LYS A 155 12.72 10.79 7.43
N VAL A 156 13.68 10.33 6.65
CA VAL A 156 14.68 11.18 5.99
C VAL A 156 14.08 11.97 4.84
N VAL A 157 13.35 11.30 3.97
CA VAL A 157 12.71 11.93 2.80
C VAL A 157 11.76 13.03 3.29
N VAL A 158 10.94 12.76 4.27
CA VAL A 158 9.97 13.72 4.76
C VAL A 158 10.65 14.89 5.48
N THR A 159 11.61 14.66 6.38
CA THR A 159 12.34 15.75 7.07
C THR A 159 13.18 16.59 6.11
N GLY A 160 13.72 15.99 5.05
CA GLY A 160 14.49 16.70 4.02
C GLY A 160 13.60 17.52 3.06
N LEU A 161 12.49 16.94 2.60
CA LEU A 161 11.58 17.58 1.66
C LEU A 161 10.74 18.70 2.30
N GLN A 162 10.27 18.53 3.53
CA GLN A 162 9.41 19.52 4.20
C GLN A 162 10.05 20.87 4.39
N ARG A 163 11.39 20.96 4.45
CA ARG A 163 12.08 22.23 4.63
C ARG A 163 12.04 23.14 3.40
N HIS A 164 11.82 22.58 2.19
CA HIS A 164 12.03 23.29 0.93
C HIS A 164 10.89 23.13 -0.10
N ILE A 165 9.94 22.22 0.11
CA ILE A 165 8.95 21.84 -0.89
C ILE A 165 7.54 22.00 -0.33
N ARG A 166 6.63 22.53 -1.15
CA ARG A 166 5.19 22.64 -0.83
C ARG A 166 4.57 21.24 -0.74
N PRO A 167 3.57 21.01 0.16
CA PRO A 167 2.93 19.70 0.32
C PRO A 167 2.40 19.08 -0.98
N GLU A 168 1.89 19.91 -1.89
CA GLU A 168 1.36 19.45 -3.18
C GLU A 168 2.48 18.87 -4.07
N MET A 169 3.67 19.48 -4.05
CA MET A 169 4.84 19.00 -4.80
C MET A 169 5.42 17.73 -4.20
N THR A 170 5.32 17.55 -2.89
CA THR A 170 5.74 16.31 -2.23
C THR A 170 4.97 15.12 -2.78
N PHE A 171 3.67 15.28 -3.02
CA PHE A 171 2.84 14.28 -3.66
C PHE A 171 3.35 13.91 -5.06
N VAL A 172 3.58 14.89 -5.92
CA VAL A 172 4.07 14.65 -7.29
C VAL A 172 5.41 13.93 -7.30
N TYR A 173 6.35 14.36 -6.44
CA TYR A 173 7.67 13.72 -6.35
C TYR A 173 7.59 12.30 -5.79
N SER A 174 6.69 12.02 -4.85
CA SER A 174 6.51 10.66 -4.32
C SER A 174 5.95 9.70 -5.38
N PHE A 175 5.00 10.17 -6.20
CA PHE A 175 4.49 9.42 -7.34
C PHE A 175 5.58 9.10 -8.36
N LEU A 176 6.33 10.13 -8.77
CA LEU A 176 7.44 9.97 -9.71
C LEU A 176 8.49 8.99 -9.17
N ALA A 177 8.83 9.09 -7.90
CA ALA A 177 9.79 8.18 -7.27
C ALA A 177 9.30 6.72 -7.29
N ILE A 178 8.01 6.47 -6.99
CA ILE A 178 7.44 5.12 -7.03
C ILE A 178 7.44 4.58 -8.46
N ILE A 179 7.05 5.39 -9.45
CA ILE A 179 7.05 5.01 -10.86
C ILE A 179 8.45 4.64 -11.34
N LEU A 180 9.44 5.49 -11.06
CA LEU A 180 10.84 5.22 -11.45
C LEU A 180 11.38 3.98 -10.76
N THR A 181 11.14 3.82 -9.46
CA THR A 181 11.56 2.62 -8.71
C THR A 181 10.91 1.37 -9.29
N GLY A 182 9.61 1.44 -9.60
CA GLY A 182 8.89 0.34 -10.26
C GLY A 182 9.47 -0.02 -11.62
N ALA A 183 9.78 0.98 -12.45
CA ALA A 183 10.41 0.76 -13.75
C ALA A 183 11.77 0.06 -13.62
N PHE A 184 12.63 0.50 -12.69
CA PHE A 184 13.91 -0.16 -12.43
C PHE A 184 13.74 -1.60 -11.90
N LEU A 185 12.74 -1.86 -11.03
CA LEU A 185 12.46 -3.21 -10.54
C LEU A 185 11.94 -4.14 -11.65
N LEU A 186 11.15 -3.64 -12.59
CA LEU A 186 10.66 -4.40 -13.74
C LEU A 186 11.77 -4.73 -14.75
N MET A 187 12.82 -3.88 -14.84
CA MET A 187 13.98 -4.13 -15.69
C MET A 187 14.97 -5.16 -15.13
N LEU A 188 14.77 -5.64 -13.91
CA LEU A 188 15.66 -6.67 -13.35
C LEU A 188 15.62 -7.96 -14.19
N PRO A 189 16.75 -8.62 -14.45
CA PRO A 189 16.82 -9.78 -15.36
C PRO A 189 15.89 -10.95 -15.01
N LYS A 190 15.55 -11.12 -13.72
CA LYS A 190 14.56 -12.13 -13.28
C LYS A 190 13.12 -11.65 -13.35
N ALA A 191 12.86 -10.37 -13.59
CA ALA A 191 11.52 -9.82 -13.60
C ALA A 191 10.82 -9.99 -14.96
N HIS A 192 11.57 -10.16 -16.04
CA HIS A 192 11.01 -10.30 -17.39
C HIS A 192 11.67 -11.44 -18.18
N HIS A 193 10.99 -11.88 -19.22
CA HIS A 193 11.51 -12.80 -20.24
C HIS A 193 12.03 -11.99 -21.43
N GLY A 194 13.23 -12.33 -21.93
CA GLY A 194 13.81 -11.66 -23.10
C GLY A 194 14.34 -10.25 -22.79
N SER A 195 14.15 -9.31 -23.72
CA SER A 195 14.58 -7.91 -23.58
C SER A 195 13.39 -6.98 -23.34
N LEU A 196 13.45 -6.18 -22.30
CA LEU A 196 12.47 -5.14 -21.99
C LEU A 196 13.13 -3.76 -22.12
N SER A 197 12.57 -2.85 -22.90
CA SER A 197 13.09 -1.49 -23.00
C SER A 197 12.76 -0.67 -21.74
N PHE A 198 13.60 0.32 -21.42
CA PHE A 198 13.32 1.22 -20.30
C PHE A 198 11.99 1.97 -20.47
N ILE A 199 11.65 2.32 -21.71
CA ILE A 199 10.42 3.03 -22.02
C ILE A 199 9.20 2.14 -21.74
N ASP A 200 9.24 0.85 -22.13
CA ASP A 200 8.15 -0.10 -21.88
C ASP A 200 8.00 -0.40 -20.39
N ALA A 201 9.13 -0.53 -19.66
CA ALA A 201 9.13 -0.70 -18.22
C ALA A 201 8.55 0.54 -17.51
N LEU A 202 8.94 1.74 -17.93
CA LEU A 202 8.44 3.00 -17.40
C LEU A 202 6.95 3.19 -17.68
N PHE A 203 6.51 2.90 -18.91
CA PHE A 203 5.10 2.94 -19.27
C PHE A 203 4.26 1.98 -18.43
N THR A 204 4.71 0.72 -18.31
CA THR A 204 4.02 -0.31 -17.53
C THR A 204 3.97 0.04 -16.03
N SER A 205 5.09 0.54 -15.48
CA SER A 205 5.12 1.02 -14.09
C SER A 205 4.18 2.21 -13.87
N THR A 206 4.17 3.18 -14.79
CA THR A 206 3.26 4.33 -14.75
C THR A 206 1.80 3.88 -14.80
N SER A 207 1.48 2.99 -15.74
CA SER A 207 0.15 2.42 -15.91
C SER A 207 -0.33 1.66 -14.66
N ALA A 208 0.56 0.91 -14.00
CA ALA A 208 0.25 0.19 -12.79
C ALA A 208 0.02 1.13 -11.59
N VAL A 209 0.91 2.11 -11.37
CA VAL A 209 0.82 3.06 -10.24
C VAL A 209 -0.34 4.04 -10.41
N CYS A 210 -0.57 4.52 -11.64
CA CYS A 210 -1.69 5.42 -11.95
C CYS A 210 -3.01 4.67 -12.19
N ILE A 211 -3.01 3.34 -12.11
CA ILE A 211 -4.19 2.49 -12.29
C ILE A 211 -4.87 2.77 -13.65
N THR A 212 -4.07 2.89 -14.68
CA THR A 212 -4.56 3.20 -16.02
C THR A 212 -5.00 1.95 -16.77
N GLY A 213 -4.29 0.82 -16.58
CA GLY A 213 -4.60 -0.47 -17.21
C GLY A 213 -4.18 -0.58 -18.66
N LEU A 214 -3.46 0.40 -19.20
CA LEU A 214 -2.90 0.31 -20.54
C LEU A 214 -1.61 -0.51 -20.52
N THR A 215 -1.48 -1.40 -21.49
CA THR A 215 -0.32 -2.29 -21.63
C THR A 215 0.30 -2.12 -23.03
N VAL A 216 1.60 -1.89 -23.08
CA VAL A 216 2.40 -1.91 -24.33
C VAL A 216 2.92 -3.31 -24.60
N VAL A 217 3.18 -4.05 -23.52
CA VAL A 217 3.65 -5.44 -23.57
C VAL A 217 2.64 -6.34 -22.84
N ASP A 218 2.49 -7.59 -23.30
CA ASP A 218 1.61 -8.55 -22.64
C ASP A 218 2.20 -8.95 -21.27
N THR A 219 1.42 -8.73 -20.23
CA THR A 219 1.84 -9.00 -18.84
C THR A 219 2.12 -10.47 -18.60
N ALA A 220 1.38 -11.38 -19.26
CA ALA A 220 1.50 -12.81 -19.06
C ALA A 220 2.79 -13.39 -19.67
N THR A 221 3.18 -12.91 -20.85
CA THR A 221 4.32 -13.46 -21.61
C THR A 221 5.62 -12.71 -21.34
N THR A 222 5.54 -11.41 -21.07
CA THR A 222 6.74 -10.57 -20.87
C THR A 222 7.27 -10.69 -19.44
N PHE A 223 6.40 -10.70 -18.44
CA PHE A 223 6.83 -10.68 -17.05
C PHE A 223 6.83 -12.06 -16.42
N THR A 224 7.92 -12.39 -15.73
CA THR A 224 8.01 -13.57 -14.86
C THR A 224 7.10 -13.40 -13.64
N THR A 225 6.96 -14.45 -12.84
CA THR A 225 6.23 -14.35 -11.56
C THR A 225 6.80 -13.23 -10.66
N THR A 226 8.13 -13.02 -10.67
CA THR A 226 8.77 -11.91 -9.93
C THR A 226 8.32 -10.56 -10.46
N GLY A 227 8.31 -10.35 -11.78
CA GLY A 227 7.81 -9.10 -12.38
C GLY A 227 6.32 -8.88 -12.13
N GLN A 228 5.53 -9.94 -12.18
CA GLN A 228 4.09 -9.88 -11.86
C GLN A 228 3.84 -9.52 -10.38
N VAL A 229 4.68 -9.98 -9.44
CA VAL A 229 4.62 -9.57 -8.03
C VAL A 229 4.98 -8.09 -7.88
N VAL A 230 5.99 -7.61 -8.60
CA VAL A 230 6.32 -6.17 -8.60
C VAL A 230 5.13 -5.35 -9.12
N LEU A 231 4.51 -5.78 -10.24
CA LEU A 231 3.30 -5.13 -10.77
C LEU A 231 2.15 -5.13 -9.76
N LEU A 232 1.92 -6.25 -9.08
CA LEU A 232 0.90 -6.38 -8.05
C LEU A 232 1.11 -5.35 -6.92
N LEU A 233 2.36 -5.20 -6.45
CA LEU A 233 2.69 -4.21 -5.43
C LEU A 233 2.50 -2.76 -5.91
N LEU A 234 2.87 -2.46 -7.17
CA LEU A 234 2.66 -1.14 -7.76
C LEU A 234 1.16 -0.82 -7.89
N ILE A 235 0.35 -1.79 -8.33
CA ILE A 235 -1.11 -1.66 -8.41
C ILE A 235 -1.70 -1.43 -7.02
N GLN A 236 -1.25 -2.17 -6.01
CA GLN A 236 -1.73 -2.03 -4.63
C GLN A 236 -1.41 -0.65 -4.06
N ILE A 237 -0.19 -0.17 -4.25
CA ILE A 237 0.21 1.19 -3.82
C ILE A 237 -0.61 2.26 -4.54
N GLY A 238 -0.84 2.09 -5.86
CA GLY A 238 -1.68 2.98 -6.64
C GLY A 238 -3.15 2.96 -6.18
N GLY A 239 -3.72 1.76 -5.95
CA GLY A 239 -5.13 1.55 -5.59
C GLY A 239 -5.53 2.07 -4.23
N ILE A 240 -4.65 1.94 -3.25
CA ILE A 240 -4.87 2.54 -1.92
C ILE A 240 -4.84 4.08 -2.05
N GLY A 241 -4.30 4.56 -3.14
CA GLY A 241 -4.09 5.98 -3.41
C GLY A 241 -2.79 6.46 -2.77
N VAL A 242 -1.91 6.97 -3.61
CA VAL A 242 -0.62 7.50 -3.13
C VAL A 242 -0.83 8.60 -2.08
N MET A 243 -1.94 9.34 -2.14
CA MET A 243 -2.31 10.33 -1.13
C MET A 243 -2.58 9.69 0.24
N THR A 244 -3.35 8.61 0.30
CA THR A 244 -3.63 7.92 1.57
C THR A 244 -2.37 7.26 2.10
N PHE A 245 -1.57 6.65 1.24
CA PHE A 245 -0.31 6.02 1.61
C PHE A 245 0.73 7.04 2.08
N THR A 246 0.93 8.13 1.34
CA THR A 246 1.84 9.22 1.74
C THR A 246 1.37 9.89 3.03
N SER A 247 0.06 10.12 3.18
CA SER A 247 -0.51 10.67 4.40
C SER A 247 -0.37 9.72 5.59
N PHE A 248 -0.54 8.41 5.38
CA PHE A 248 -0.31 7.40 6.41
C PHE A 248 1.15 7.38 6.87
N ILE A 249 2.09 7.38 5.94
CA ILE A 249 3.53 7.46 6.25
C ILE A 249 3.83 8.78 7.00
N ALA A 250 3.39 9.91 6.46
CA ALA A 250 3.59 11.21 7.09
C ALA A 250 3.05 11.23 8.52
N LEU A 251 1.81 10.78 8.75
CA LEU A 251 1.19 10.78 10.07
C LEU A 251 1.78 9.72 11.01
N SER A 252 2.22 8.56 10.52
CA SER A 252 2.80 7.50 11.35
C SER A 252 4.15 7.89 11.93
N PHE A 253 4.89 8.76 11.23
CA PHE A 253 6.25 9.15 11.61
C PHE A 253 6.39 10.58 12.13
N PHE A 254 5.33 11.41 12.01
CA PHE A 254 5.35 12.78 12.53
C PHE A 254 4.53 12.92 13.81
N THR A 255 5.19 12.81 14.91
CA THR A 255 4.64 13.24 16.23
C THR A 255 4.57 14.75 16.38
N GLN A 256 5.22 15.51 15.50
CA GLN A 256 5.25 16.97 15.48
C GLN A 256 4.94 17.52 14.08
N THR A 257 3.81 17.13 13.50
CA THR A 257 3.34 17.80 12.29
C THR A 257 2.96 19.23 12.60
N SER A 258 3.49 20.17 11.80
CA SER A 258 3.06 21.57 11.86
C SER A 258 1.54 21.66 11.63
N PHE A 259 0.89 22.62 12.25
CA PHE A 259 -0.55 22.89 12.04
C PHE A 259 -0.90 23.05 10.54
N ASN A 260 0.00 23.65 9.77
CA ASN A 260 -0.16 23.81 8.31
C ASN A 260 -0.16 22.49 7.56
N ASP A 261 0.70 21.53 7.93
CA ASP A 261 0.77 20.21 7.28
C ASP A 261 -0.49 19.39 7.59
N GLN A 262 -0.99 19.52 8.81
CA GLN A 262 -2.25 18.89 9.21
C GLN A 262 -3.45 19.49 8.46
N MET A 263 -3.45 20.81 8.22
CA MET A 263 -4.49 21.49 7.46
C MET A 263 -4.48 21.08 5.98
N ALA A 264 -3.29 20.95 5.38
CA ALA A 264 -3.14 20.44 4.02
C ALA A 264 -3.67 19.01 3.87
N LEU A 265 -3.37 18.12 4.81
CA LEU A 265 -3.89 16.75 4.87
C LEU A 265 -5.42 16.71 5.03
N LYS A 266 -5.98 17.57 5.86
CA LYS A 266 -7.42 17.70 6.04
C LYS A 266 -8.10 18.06 4.72
N ASN A 267 -7.55 19.02 3.98
CA ASN A 267 -8.09 19.45 2.67
C ASN A 267 -8.00 18.34 1.62
N ILE A 268 -6.90 17.58 1.60
CA ILE A 268 -6.69 16.45 0.68
C ILE A 268 -7.67 15.30 0.95
N LEU A 269 -7.92 14.99 2.22
CA LEU A 269 -8.77 13.87 2.63
C LEU A 269 -10.26 14.23 2.77
N SER A 270 -10.63 15.51 2.60
CA SER A 270 -12.00 16.03 2.76
C SER A 270 -12.66 15.63 4.11
N GLU A 271 -11.85 15.50 5.15
CA GLU A 271 -12.30 15.12 6.50
C GLU A 271 -12.56 16.35 7.37
N GLU A 272 -13.70 16.35 8.06
CA GLU A 272 -14.11 17.47 8.93
C GLU A 272 -13.27 17.58 10.21
N SER A 273 -12.64 16.50 10.66
CA SER A 273 -11.93 16.42 11.94
C SER A 273 -10.57 15.76 11.83
N MET A 274 -9.53 16.43 12.31
CA MET A 274 -8.13 15.97 12.36
C MET A 274 -7.93 14.66 13.12
N ASN A 275 -8.70 14.42 14.17
CA ASN A 275 -8.62 13.20 14.99
C ASN A 275 -9.09 11.94 14.25
N ASN A 276 -9.84 12.10 13.15
CA ASN A 276 -10.41 10.98 12.39
C ASN A 276 -9.51 10.52 11.25
N ILE A 277 -8.51 11.31 10.83
CA ILE A 277 -7.68 11.01 9.65
C ILE A 277 -6.98 9.65 9.79
N PHE A 278 -6.29 9.41 10.91
CA PHE A 278 -5.65 8.12 11.19
C PHE A 278 -6.62 6.96 11.16
N ARG A 279 -7.78 7.17 11.76
CA ARG A 279 -8.81 6.14 11.83
C ARG A 279 -9.35 5.83 10.44
N THR A 280 -9.59 6.84 9.62
CA THR A 280 -10.07 6.68 8.25
C THR A 280 -9.04 5.96 7.39
N LEU A 281 -7.74 6.36 7.46
CA LEU A 281 -6.67 5.68 6.74
C LEU A 281 -6.53 4.20 7.14
N PHE A 282 -6.55 3.90 8.43
CA PHE A 282 -6.48 2.53 8.92
C PHE A 282 -7.68 1.70 8.44
N TYR A 283 -8.89 2.27 8.50
CA TYR A 283 -10.09 1.59 7.98
C TYR A 283 -10.03 1.38 6.48
N THR A 284 -9.48 2.33 5.71
CA THR A 284 -9.28 2.17 4.26
C THR A 284 -8.39 0.98 3.97
N LEU A 285 -7.19 0.94 4.57
CA LEU A 285 -6.26 -0.18 4.40
C LEU A 285 -6.87 -1.52 4.80
N PHE A 286 -7.51 -1.57 5.96
CA PHE A 286 -8.11 -2.80 6.48
C PHE A 286 -9.27 -3.29 5.60
N THR A 287 -10.13 -2.39 5.14
CA THR A 287 -11.24 -2.71 4.24
C THR A 287 -10.74 -3.22 2.89
N THR A 288 -9.71 -2.59 2.32
CA THR A 288 -9.06 -3.02 1.07
C THR A 288 -8.59 -4.46 1.20
N ILE A 289 -7.76 -4.75 2.20
CA ILE A 289 -7.19 -6.09 2.41
C ILE A 289 -8.31 -7.14 2.62
N ILE A 290 -9.37 -6.82 3.37
CA ILE A 290 -10.47 -7.75 3.59
C ILE A 290 -11.22 -8.04 2.30
N VAL A 291 -11.59 -7.02 1.53
CA VAL A 291 -12.35 -7.20 0.29
C VAL A 291 -11.52 -7.96 -0.74
N GLU A 292 -10.24 -7.64 -0.86
CA GLU A 292 -9.32 -8.35 -1.75
C GLU A 292 -9.11 -9.80 -1.33
N ALA A 293 -8.97 -10.08 -0.03
CA ALA A 293 -8.81 -11.45 0.48
C ALA A 293 -10.08 -12.29 0.23
N ILE A 294 -11.27 -11.73 0.49
CA ILE A 294 -12.55 -12.40 0.20
C ILE A 294 -12.68 -12.61 -1.31
N GLY A 295 -12.37 -11.59 -2.12
CA GLY A 295 -12.38 -11.67 -3.58
C GLY A 295 -11.44 -12.75 -4.10
N ALA A 296 -10.21 -12.79 -3.62
CA ALA A 296 -9.22 -13.80 -3.99
C ALA A 296 -9.69 -15.22 -3.61
N TRP A 297 -10.28 -15.38 -2.42
CA TRP A 297 -10.84 -16.67 -1.99
C TRP A 297 -11.95 -17.15 -2.92
N ILE A 298 -12.90 -16.27 -3.30
CA ILE A 298 -14.00 -16.61 -4.20
C ILE A 298 -13.47 -16.93 -5.61
N LEU A 299 -12.54 -16.11 -6.14
CA LEU A 299 -11.93 -16.36 -7.44
C LEU A 299 -11.15 -17.68 -7.46
N TRP A 300 -10.42 -18.00 -6.39
CA TRP A 300 -9.75 -19.29 -6.24
C TRP A 300 -10.75 -20.46 -6.25
N TRP A 301 -11.90 -20.29 -5.60
CA TRP A 301 -12.95 -21.30 -5.59
C TRP A 301 -13.51 -21.58 -7.00
N GLU A 302 -13.73 -20.54 -7.81
CA GLU A 302 -14.22 -20.64 -9.18
C GLU A 302 -13.23 -21.35 -10.13
N ILE A 303 -11.92 -21.15 -9.91
CA ILE A 303 -10.88 -21.70 -10.80
C ILE A 303 -10.27 -23.01 -10.28
N ARG A 304 -10.70 -23.53 -9.13
CA ARG A 304 -10.06 -24.69 -8.49
C ARG A 304 -10.06 -25.94 -9.37
N ASP A 305 -11.10 -26.12 -10.17
CA ASP A 305 -11.30 -27.31 -11.02
C ASP A 305 -10.65 -27.18 -12.42
N LEU A 306 -10.07 -26.02 -12.74
CA LEU A 306 -9.36 -25.81 -14.01
C LEU A 306 -8.03 -26.57 -14.04
N SER A 307 -7.61 -26.92 -15.27
CA SER A 307 -6.34 -27.64 -15.48
C SER A 307 -5.13 -26.80 -15.05
N PRO A 308 -4.12 -27.39 -14.40
CA PRO A 308 -2.87 -26.71 -14.05
C PRO A 308 -2.08 -26.20 -15.26
N SER A 309 -2.29 -26.77 -16.45
CA SER A 309 -1.67 -26.30 -17.69
C SER A 309 -2.14 -24.91 -18.10
N LEU A 310 -3.38 -24.53 -17.75
CA LEU A 310 -3.93 -23.21 -18.05
C LEU A 310 -3.49 -22.18 -17.02
N ILE A 311 -3.55 -22.53 -15.72
CA ILE A 311 -3.19 -21.68 -14.60
C ILE A 311 -2.25 -22.45 -13.66
N PRO A 312 -0.92 -22.29 -13.83
CA PRO A 312 0.05 -23.04 -13.03
C PRO A 312 -0.07 -22.76 -11.52
N ASN A 313 -0.28 -21.51 -11.16
CA ASN A 313 -0.43 -21.07 -9.76
C ASN A 313 -1.80 -20.39 -9.54
N LYS A 314 -2.81 -21.20 -9.20
CA LYS A 314 -4.19 -20.73 -8.99
C LYS A 314 -4.33 -19.72 -7.87
N ILE A 315 -3.53 -19.85 -6.79
CA ILE A 315 -3.57 -18.92 -5.64
C ILE A 315 -3.06 -17.56 -6.09
N PHE A 316 -1.92 -17.51 -6.76
CA PHE A 316 -1.35 -16.26 -7.27
C PHE A 316 -2.27 -15.58 -8.28
N PHE A 317 -2.86 -16.36 -9.21
CA PHE A 317 -3.86 -15.86 -10.15
C PHE A 317 -5.03 -15.19 -9.44
N ALA A 318 -5.60 -15.85 -8.44
CA ALA A 318 -6.75 -15.34 -7.69
C ALA A 318 -6.41 -14.04 -6.94
N ILE A 319 -5.26 -13.99 -6.28
CA ILE A 319 -4.79 -12.78 -5.58
C ILE A 319 -4.55 -11.64 -6.58
N PHE A 320 -3.83 -11.91 -7.67
CA PHE A 320 -3.50 -10.90 -8.67
C PHE A 320 -4.76 -10.27 -9.27
N HIS A 321 -5.72 -11.11 -9.70
CA HIS A 321 -6.97 -10.61 -10.30
C HIS A 321 -7.90 -9.97 -9.29
N ALA A 322 -7.92 -10.41 -8.02
CA ALA A 322 -8.70 -9.75 -6.98
C ALA A 322 -8.19 -8.33 -6.70
N VAL A 323 -6.88 -8.15 -6.55
CA VAL A 323 -6.23 -6.85 -6.35
C VAL A 323 -6.41 -5.98 -7.59
N SER A 324 -6.10 -6.49 -8.78
CA SER A 324 -6.22 -5.76 -10.04
C SER A 324 -7.66 -5.31 -10.31
N ALA A 325 -8.66 -6.14 -9.97
CA ALA A 325 -10.07 -5.82 -10.13
C ALA A 325 -10.56 -4.80 -9.09
N PHE A 326 -10.22 -4.98 -7.81
CA PHE A 326 -10.64 -4.05 -6.76
C PHE A 326 -9.98 -2.68 -6.89
N CYS A 327 -8.71 -2.65 -7.27
CA CYS A 327 -8.00 -1.41 -7.59
C CYS A 327 -8.40 -0.81 -8.94
N ASN A 328 -9.21 -1.49 -9.76
CA ASN A 328 -9.58 -1.08 -11.13
C ASN A 328 -8.37 -0.92 -12.05
N ALA A 329 -7.36 -1.78 -11.92
CA ALA A 329 -6.10 -1.65 -12.64
C ALA A 329 -6.08 -2.35 -14.02
N GLY A 330 -6.95 -3.33 -14.26
CA GLY A 330 -7.11 -3.98 -15.57
C GLY A 330 -5.99 -4.90 -16.02
N PHE A 331 -4.96 -5.10 -15.23
CA PHE A 331 -3.88 -6.04 -15.54
C PHE A 331 -4.31 -7.49 -15.31
N SER A 332 -3.89 -8.37 -16.20
CA SER A 332 -4.17 -9.81 -16.13
C SER A 332 -2.89 -10.62 -16.32
N THR A 333 -2.81 -11.77 -15.67
CA THR A 333 -1.75 -12.75 -15.86
C THR A 333 -2.03 -13.74 -17.02
N LEU A 334 -3.06 -13.46 -17.83
CA LEU A 334 -3.43 -14.22 -19.00
C LEU A 334 -3.19 -13.44 -20.28
N THR A 335 -2.74 -14.12 -21.32
CA THR A 335 -2.68 -13.59 -22.68
C THR A 335 -4.09 -13.28 -23.19
N GLY A 336 -4.29 -12.07 -23.71
CA GLY A 336 -5.62 -11.63 -24.15
C GLY A 336 -6.60 -11.32 -23.02
N ASN A 337 -6.10 -11.14 -21.79
CA ASN A 337 -6.89 -10.79 -20.61
C ASN A 337 -7.96 -11.87 -20.30
N LEU A 338 -9.18 -11.52 -19.89
CA LEU A 338 -10.25 -12.48 -19.60
C LEU A 338 -10.95 -13.04 -20.84
N TYR A 339 -10.58 -12.58 -22.03
CA TYR A 339 -11.04 -13.16 -23.32
C TYR A 339 -10.34 -14.47 -23.66
N HIS A 340 -9.34 -14.91 -22.86
CA HIS A 340 -8.62 -16.17 -23.07
C HIS A 340 -9.57 -17.36 -23.22
N PRO A 341 -9.42 -18.23 -24.26
CA PRO A 341 -10.36 -19.33 -24.58
C PRO A 341 -10.68 -20.26 -23.41
N GLY A 342 -9.73 -20.47 -22.49
CA GLY A 342 -9.94 -21.33 -21.32
C GLY A 342 -10.73 -20.70 -20.18
N ILE A 343 -11.03 -19.39 -20.21
CA ILE A 343 -11.66 -18.65 -19.10
C ILE A 343 -12.89 -17.87 -19.54
N ARG A 344 -12.99 -17.47 -20.80
CA ARG A 344 -14.09 -16.66 -21.34
C ARG A 344 -15.49 -17.21 -21.08
N ASP A 345 -15.62 -18.54 -20.89
CA ASP A 345 -16.91 -19.20 -20.65
C ASP A 345 -17.21 -19.37 -19.14
N LEU A 346 -16.32 -18.91 -18.25
CA LEU A 346 -16.51 -18.92 -16.81
C LEU A 346 -17.29 -17.67 -16.36
N TYR A 347 -18.59 -17.68 -16.59
CA TYR A 347 -19.45 -16.54 -16.29
C TYR A 347 -19.48 -16.18 -14.79
N GLY A 348 -19.31 -17.15 -13.88
CA GLY A 348 -19.17 -16.92 -12.44
C GLY A 348 -17.95 -16.06 -12.13
N LEU A 349 -16.78 -16.41 -12.67
CA LEU A 349 -15.56 -15.66 -12.53
C LEU A 349 -15.72 -14.20 -13.01
N GLN A 350 -16.31 -14.01 -14.20
CA GLN A 350 -16.58 -12.68 -14.75
C GLN A 350 -17.47 -11.84 -13.83
N CYS A 351 -18.58 -12.41 -13.35
CA CYS A 351 -19.48 -11.69 -12.44
C CYS A 351 -18.80 -11.30 -11.11
N TRP A 352 -17.94 -12.16 -10.56
CA TRP A 352 -17.21 -11.84 -9.34
C TRP A 352 -16.16 -10.75 -9.55
N ILE A 353 -15.40 -10.80 -10.65
CA ILE A 353 -14.47 -9.73 -11.03
C ILE A 353 -15.23 -8.42 -11.23
N ALA A 354 -16.36 -8.43 -11.95
CA ALA A 354 -17.20 -7.25 -12.11
C ALA A 354 -17.70 -6.68 -10.77
N THR A 355 -18.03 -7.55 -9.81
CA THR A 355 -18.44 -7.12 -8.45
C THR A 355 -17.29 -6.43 -7.72
N LEU A 356 -16.05 -6.94 -7.80
CA LEU A 356 -14.88 -6.32 -7.21
C LEU A 356 -14.59 -4.95 -7.85
N ILE A 357 -14.70 -4.84 -9.17
CA ILE A 357 -14.57 -3.58 -9.91
C ILE A 357 -15.61 -2.55 -9.42
N ILE A 358 -16.86 -2.95 -9.27
CA ILE A 358 -17.92 -2.06 -8.77
C ILE A 358 -17.62 -1.59 -7.36
N LEU A 359 -17.20 -2.49 -6.47
CA LEU A 359 -16.86 -2.17 -5.08
C LEU A 359 -15.68 -1.19 -5.01
N GLY A 360 -14.63 -1.41 -5.79
CA GLY A 360 -13.49 -0.49 -5.88
C GLY A 360 -13.87 0.86 -6.47
N GLY A 361 -14.64 0.86 -7.57
CA GLY A 361 -15.04 2.07 -8.30
C GLY A 361 -16.05 2.97 -7.58
N ILE A 362 -16.78 2.47 -6.58
CA ILE A 362 -17.70 3.29 -5.76
C ILE A 362 -16.94 4.22 -4.82
N GLY A 363 -15.73 3.84 -4.39
CA GLY A 363 -14.87 4.64 -3.52
C GLY A 363 -15.09 4.43 -2.02
N PHE A 364 -14.01 4.57 -1.26
CA PHE A 364 -13.98 4.29 0.18
C PHE A 364 -14.97 5.08 1.03
N PRO A 365 -15.21 6.38 0.84
CA PRO A 365 -16.17 7.13 1.67
C PRO A 365 -17.58 6.57 1.59
N ILE A 366 -17.98 6.09 0.42
CA ILE A 366 -19.31 5.51 0.21
C ILE A 366 -19.35 4.11 0.82
N LEU A 367 -18.29 3.31 0.65
CA LEU A 367 -18.17 1.99 1.29
C LEU A 367 -18.26 2.10 2.81
N PHE A 368 -17.61 3.09 3.44
CA PHE A 368 -17.68 3.33 4.87
C PHE A 368 -19.08 3.77 5.32
N ASN A 369 -19.72 4.66 4.57
CA ASN A 369 -21.06 5.11 4.89
C ASN A 369 -22.06 3.94 4.82
N TYR A 370 -21.93 3.11 3.79
CA TYR A 370 -22.74 1.91 3.62
C TYR A 370 -22.42 0.83 4.66
N GLY A 371 -21.15 0.66 5.02
CA GLY A 371 -20.70 -0.23 6.09
C GLY A 371 -21.31 0.13 7.44
N LYS A 372 -21.41 1.42 7.77
CA LYS A 372 -22.13 1.89 8.96
C LYS A 372 -23.61 1.49 8.93
N LEU A 373 -24.26 1.62 7.77
CA LEU A 373 -25.67 1.21 7.59
C LEU A 373 -25.84 -0.31 7.78
N VAL A 374 -24.98 -1.11 7.13
CA VAL A 374 -25.01 -2.58 7.22
C VAL A 374 -24.80 -3.02 8.66
N ASN A 375 -23.77 -2.48 9.32
CA ASN A 375 -23.50 -2.78 10.73
C ASN A 375 -24.68 -2.43 11.65
N HIS A 376 -25.31 -1.29 11.42
CA HIS A 376 -26.52 -0.90 12.15
C HIS A 376 -27.67 -1.87 11.93
N LYS A 377 -27.93 -2.28 10.69
CA LYS A 377 -28.96 -3.28 10.36
C LYS A 377 -28.66 -4.65 10.96
N VAL A 378 -27.40 -5.13 10.83
CA VAL A 378 -26.97 -6.42 11.39
C VAL A 378 -27.09 -6.43 12.92
N ARG A 379 -26.66 -5.37 13.60
CA ARG A 379 -26.82 -5.24 15.06
C ARG A 379 -28.28 -5.22 15.47
N ASN A 380 -29.14 -4.50 14.76
CA ASN A 380 -30.55 -4.48 15.04
C ASN A 380 -31.22 -5.83 14.79
N LEU A 381 -30.80 -6.58 13.76
CA LEU A 381 -31.23 -7.94 13.50
C LEU A 381 -30.79 -8.88 14.63
N PHE A 382 -29.54 -8.77 15.06
CA PHE A 382 -29.00 -9.54 16.18
C PHE A 382 -29.77 -9.26 17.48
N TYR A 383 -30.07 -7.99 17.79
CA TYR A 383 -30.89 -7.64 18.96
C TYR A 383 -32.32 -8.13 18.86
N ARG A 384 -32.87 -8.22 17.64
CA ARG A 384 -34.20 -8.87 17.43
C ARG A 384 -34.15 -10.36 17.70
N LEU A 385 -33.12 -11.04 17.24
CA LEU A 385 -32.96 -12.50 17.41
C LEU A 385 -32.62 -12.89 18.86
N THR A 386 -31.90 -12.03 19.60
CA THR A 386 -31.53 -12.26 21.00
C THR A 386 -32.57 -11.75 22.01
N GLY A 387 -33.71 -11.24 21.55
CA GLY A 387 -34.80 -10.76 22.44
C GLY A 387 -34.42 -9.52 23.28
N SER A 388 -33.29 -8.87 23.00
CA SER A 388 -32.82 -7.73 23.76
C SER A 388 -33.64 -6.47 23.49
N SER A 389 -34.14 -5.83 24.55
CA SER A 389 -34.88 -4.56 24.47
C SER A 389 -34.04 -3.35 24.05
N LYS A 390 -32.70 -3.50 23.90
CA LYS A 390 -31.78 -2.44 23.47
C LYS A 390 -31.86 -2.23 21.95
N ARG A 391 -32.98 -1.74 21.44
CA ARG A 391 -33.03 -1.25 20.05
C ARG A 391 -32.28 0.09 19.99
N MET A 392 -31.29 0.18 19.08
CA MET A 392 -30.75 1.50 18.77
C MET A 392 -31.85 2.34 18.11
N PRO A 393 -32.01 3.59 18.54
CA PRO A 393 -33.01 4.47 17.94
C PRO A 393 -32.74 4.56 16.44
N SER A 394 -33.80 4.50 15.65
CA SER A 394 -33.75 4.65 14.18
C SER A 394 -33.47 6.11 13.80
N HIS A 395 -32.48 6.73 14.48
CA HIS A 395 -32.16 8.12 14.24
C HIS A 395 -31.43 8.28 12.92
N VAL A 396 -32.08 9.05 12.08
CA VAL A 396 -31.51 10.00 11.15
C VAL A 396 -30.68 9.39 10.03
N ARG A 397 -31.06 9.74 8.82
CA ARG A 397 -30.33 9.64 7.53
C ARG A 397 -28.87 9.18 7.68
N ILE A 398 -28.70 7.86 7.92
CA ILE A 398 -27.37 7.22 7.99
C ILE A 398 -26.67 7.34 6.62
N VAL A 399 -27.45 7.44 5.55
CA VAL A 399 -26.96 7.54 4.17
C VAL A 399 -26.94 9.02 3.75
N ASN A 400 -25.75 9.53 3.47
CA ASN A 400 -25.56 10.88 2.94
C ASN A 400 -26.21 11.01 1.55
N THR A 401 -26.62 12.22 1.19
CA THR A 401 -27.23 12.51 -0.12
C THR A 401 -26.29 12.14 -1.27
N THR A 402 -25.00 12.43 -1.16
CA THR A 402 -23.95 12.04 -2.10
C THR A 402 -23.92 10.53 -2.32
N THR A 403 -23.93 9.74 -1.23
CA THR A 403 -23.95 8.26 -1.31
C THR A 403 -25.17 7.77 -2.07
N ARG A 404 -26.35 8.35 -1.83
CA ARG A 404 -27.57 7.99 -2.54
C ARG A 404 -27.49 8.31 -4.05
N ILE A 405 -27.01 9.50 -4.41
CA ILE A 405 -26.85 9.91 -5.81
C ILE A 405 -25.89 8.97 -6.53
N VAL A 406 -24.71 8.71 -5.96
CA VAL A 406 -23.70 7.85 -6.59
C VAL A 406 -24.20 6.42 -6.78
N ILE A 407 -24.85 5.82 -5.78
CA ILE A 407 -25.39 4.46 -5.91
C ILE A 407 -26.51 4.41 -6.95
N THR A 408 -27.43 5.38 -6.96
CA THR A 408 -28.52 5.42 -7.95
C THR A 408 -27.97 5.60 -9.37
N ALA A 409 -27.03 6.53 -9.58
CA ALA A 409 -26.38 6.73 -10.86
C ALA A 409 -25.62 5.48 -11.31
N THR A 410 -24.87 4.83 -10.40
CA THR A 410 -24.17 3.58 -10.69
C THR A 410 -25.12 2.49 -11.14
N LEU A 411 -26.22 2.28 -10.43
CA LEU A 411 -27.21 1.27 -10.79
C LEU A 411 -27.87 1.58 -12.16
N LEU A 412 -28.25 2.83 -12.40
CA LEU A 412 -28.81 3.24 -13.68
C LEU A 412 -27.85 2.99 -14.85
N LEU A 413 -26.57 3.36 -14.68
CA LEU A 413 -25.56 3.16 -15.71
C LEU A 413 -25.25 1.68 -15.94
N LEU A 414 -25.22 0.86 -14.88
CA LEU A 414 -25.00 -0.58 -15.01
C LEU A 414 -26.16 -1.26 -15.72
N VAL A 415 -27.40 -1.01 -15.29
CA VAL A 415 -28.58 -1.61 -15.91
C VAL A 415 -28.75 -1.12 -17.34
N GLY A 416 -28.68 0.21 -17.55
CA GLY A 416 -28.81 0.83 -18.88
C GLY A 416 -27.70 0.37 -19.83
N GLY A 417 -26.43 0.40 -19.37
CA GLY A 417 -25.28 -0.06 -20.13
C GLY A 417 -25.37 -1.55 -20.52
N THR A 418 -25.79 -2.40 -19.57
CA THR A 418 -25.99 -3.84 -19.83
C THR A 418 -27.05 -4.07 -20.90
N LEU A 419 -28.20 -3.41 -20.78
CA LEU A 419 -29.30 -3.55 -21.73
C LEU A 419 -28.91 -3.04 -23.13
N LEU A 420 -28.28 -1.87 -23.19
CA LEU A 420 -27.86 -1.29 -24.47
C LEU A 420 -26.77 -2.14 -25.14
N PHE A 421 -25.80 -2.64 -24.39
CA PHE A 421 -24.76 -3.55 -24.91
C PHE A 421 -25.41 -4.83 -25.43
N TRP A 422 -26.31 -5.44 -24.65
CA TRP A 422 -26.99 -6.65 -25.05
C TRP A 422 -27.82 -6.46 -26.33
N LEU A 423 -28.58 -5.38 -26.44
CA LEU A 423 -29.37 -5.07 -27.64
C LEU A 423 -28.51 -4.82 -28.87
N SER A 424 -27.40 -4.09 -28.72
CA SER A 424 -26.49 -3.80 -29.84
C SER A 424 -25.74 -5.04 -30.32
N GLU A 425 -25.22 -5.86 -29.42
CA GLU A 425 -24.31 -6.95 -29.73
C GLU A 425 -24.97 -8.33 -29.80
N ASN A 426 -26.29 -8.43 -29.61
CA ASN A 426 -27.00 -9.71 -29.57
C ASN A 426 -26.81 -10.58 -30.82
N ASN A 427 -26.69 -9.94 -32.00
CA ASN A 427 -26.51 -10.60 -33.29
C ASN A 427 -25.06 -10.60 -33.77
N ASN A 428 -24.14 -9.97 -33.03
CA ASN A 428 -22.72 -9.86 -33.36
C ASN A 428 -21.88 -10.68 -32.36
N CYS A 429 -21.13 -10.07 -31.46
CA CYS A 429 -20.19 -10.77 -30.58
C CYS A 429 -20.88 -11.71 -29.56
N LEU A 430 -22.17 -11.49 -29.23
CA LEU A 430 -22.95 -12.34 -28.36
C LEU A 430 -23.66 -13.50 -29.10
N ARG A 431 -23.51 -13.59 -30.41
CA ARG A 431 -24.14 -14.64 -31.22
C ARG A 431 -23.61 -16.01 -30.84
N GLY A 432 -24.51 -16.97 -30.59
CA GLY A 432 -24.15 -18.34 -30.19
C GLY A 432 -23.93 -18.54 -28.70
N LEU A 433 -23.86 -17.48 -27.88
CA LEU A 433 -23.78 -17.65 -26.45
C LEU A 433 -25.14 -18.00 -25.82
N PRO A 434 -25.17 -18.83 -24.76
CA PRO A 434 -26.37 -19.09 -23.98
C PRO A 434 -26.86 -17.81 -23.30
N LEU A 435 -28.13 -17.74 -22.96
CA LEU A 435 -28.73 -16.52 -22.35
C LEU A 435 -27.94 -16.05 -21.11
N ARG A 436 -27.52 -17.00 -20.27
CA ARG A 436 -26.66 -16.67 -19.09
C ARG A 436 -25.34 -16.01 -19.51
N GLY A 437 -24.71 -16.52 -20.58
CA GLY A 437 -23.47 -15.95 -21.12
C GLY A 437 -23.69 -14.54 -21.69
N LYS A 438 -24.77 -14.35 -22.47
CA LYS A 438 -25.12 -13.05 -23.01
C LYS A 438 -25.30 -11.99 -21.92
N LEU A 439 -26.01 -12.34 -20.84
CA LEU A 439 -26.22 -11.44 -19.71
C LEU A 439 -24.92 -11.16 -18.95
N ALA A 440 -24.11 -12.18 -18.66
CA ALA A 440 -22.85 -12.03 -17.94
C ALA A 440 -21.83 -11.17 -18.71
N VAL A 441 -21.65 -11.44 -19.98
CA VAL A 441 -20.73 -10.69 -20.86
C VAL A 441 -21.23 -9.25 -21.05
N SER A 442 -22.53 -9.02 -21.26
CA SER A 442 -23.09 -7.66 -21.37
C SER A 442 -22.96 -6.88 -20.08
N PHE A 443 -23.19 -7.51 -18.93
CA PHE A 443 -22.99 -6.90 -17.61
C PHE A 443 -21.52 -6.53 -17.41
N PHE A 444 -20.61 -7.47 -17.69
CA PHE A 444 -19.17 -7.21 -17.57
C PHE A 444 -18.74 -6.07 -18.50
N SER A 445 -19.20 -6.06 -19.75
CA SER A 445 -18.90 -5.00 -20.74
C SER A 445 -19.46 -3.63 -20.37
N ALA A 446 -20.52 -3.57 -19.55
CA ALA A 446 -21.03 -2.32 -19.00
C ALA A 446 -20.25 -1.85 -17.75
N VAL A 447 -19.65 -2.78 -17.01
CA VAL A 447 -18.83 -2.49 -15.81
C VAL A 447 -17.45 -1.99 -16.18
N THR A 448 -16.75 -2.69 -17.09
CA THR A 448 -15.33 -2.47 -17.38
C THR A 448 -14.97 -1.07 -17.89
N PRO A 449 -15.77 -0.37 -18.75
CA PRO A 449 -15.46 0.97 -19.19
C PRO A 449 -15.41 2.01 -18.07
N ARG A 450 -15.95 1.67 -16.91
CA ARG A 450 -15.95 2.52 -15.73
C ARG A 450 -14.65 2.35 -14.92
N THR A 451 -13.52 2.57 -15.59
CA THR A 451 -12.15 2.61 -15.04
C THR A 451 -11.49 1.27 -14.72
N ALA A 452 -11.96 0.12 -15.25
CA ALA A 452 -11.41 -1.17 -14.88
C ALA A 452 -10.39 -1.77 -15.87
N GLY A 453 -10.60 -1.63 -17.19
CA GLY A 453 -9.65 -2.06 -18.21
C GLY A 453 -9.63 -3.55 -18.56
N PHE A 454 -10.42 -4.41 -17.91
CA PHE A 454 -10.55 -5.82 -18.30
C PHE A 454 -11.44 -6.00 -19.52
N ASN A 455 -11.15 -7.02 -20.35
CA ASN A 455 -11.97 -7.36 -21.51
C ASN A 455 -12.34 -8.85 -21.52
N THR A 456 -13.61 -9.13 -21.83
CA THR A 456 -14.16 -10.49 -21.99
C THR A 456 -14.61 -10.76 -23.42
N VAL A 457 -14.53 -9.75 -24.27
CA VAL A 457 -14.87 -9.80 -25.72
C VAL A 457 -13.72 -9.22 -26.52
N ASP A 458 -13.67 -9.59 -27.79
CA ASP A 458 -12.74 -8.94 -28.73
C ASP A 458 -13.26 -7.54 -29.05
N LEU A 459 -12.51 -6.54 -28.58
CA LEU A 459 -12.88 -5.14 -28.76
C LEU A 459 -12.87 -4.73 -30.26
N THR A 460 -12.08 -5.39 -31.10
CA THR A 460 -12.00 -5.06 -32.53
C THR A 460 -13.24 -5.48 -33.31
N SER A 461 -13.98 -6.45 -32.79
CA SER A 461 -15.20 -7.01 -33.43
C SER A 461 -16.49 -6.30 -33.02
N LEU A 462 -16.43 -5.28 -32.15
CA LEU A 462 -17.62 -4.57 -31.68
C LEU A 462 -18.18 -3.62 -32.75
N LEU A 463 -19.51 -3.44 -32.71
CA LEU A 463 -20.21 -2.51 -33.58
C LEU A 463 -19.86 -1.04 -33.24
N PRO A 464 -19.89 -0.11 -34.23
CA PRO A 464 -19.64 1.32 -33.98
C PRO A 464 -20.57 1.94 -32.94
N SER A 465 -21.84 1.50 -32.87
CA SER A 465 -22.78 1.91 -31.81
C SER A 465 -22.33 1.53 -30.40
N THR A 466 -21.74 0.35 -30.28
CA THR A 466 -21.20 -0.16 -29.01
C THR A 466 -19.94 0.60 -28.62
N TRP A 467 -19.09 0.97 -29.57
CA TRP A 467 -17.93 1.83 -29.33
C TRP A 467 -18.37 3.19 -28.77
N PHE A 468 -19.40 3.80 -29.36
CA PHE A 468 -19.94 5.07 -28.84
C PHE A 468 -20.52 4.92 -27.41
N LEU A 469 -21.25 3.83 -27.15
CA LEU A 469 -21.75 3.52 -25.81
C LEU A 469 -20.62 3.38 -24.80
N THR A 470 -19.57 2.62 -25.13
CA THR A 470 -18.41 2.44 -24.24
C THR A 470 -17.68 3.76 -23.96
N LEU A 471 -17.52 4.63 -24.95
CA LEU A 471 -16.97 5.98 -24.77
C LEU A 471 -17.80 6.83 -23.82
N LEU A 472 -19.13 6.79 -23.93
CA LEU A 472 -20.03 7.47 -23.00
C LEU A 472 -19.88 6.96 -21.57
N LEU A 473 -19.81 5.62 -21.39
CA LEU A 473 -19.61 5.03 -20.09
C LEU A 473 -18.24 5.37 -19.49
N MET A 474 -17.18 5.44 -20.32
CA MET A 474 -15.84 5.90 -19.92
C MET A 474 -15.85 7.37 -19.46
N TRP A 475 -16.56 8.24 -20.20
CA TRP A 475 -16.64 9.66 -19.86
C TRP A 475 -17.28 9.88 -18.47
N ILE A 476 -18.38 9.18 -18.20
CA ILE A 476 -19.05 9.30 -16.89
C ILE A 476 -18.16 8.70 -15.79
N GLY A 477 -17.43 7.60 -16.08
CA GLY A 477 -16.49 6.95 -15.15
C GLY A 477 -17.11 6.45 -13.87
N ALA A 478 -16.27 6.02 -12.92
CA ALA A 478 -16.71 5.53 -11.62
C ALA A 478 -16.74 6.63 -10.54
N CYS A 479 -15.70 7.46 -10.46
CA CYS A 479 -15.51 8.44 -9.39
C CYS A 479 -15.85 9.90 -9.72
N LEU A 480 -16.23 10.23 -10.97
CA LEU A 480 -16.44 11.61 -11.40
C LEU A 480 -17.52 12.35 -10.62
N LEU A 481 -18.52 11.65 -10.10
CA LEU A 481 -19.59 12.24 -9.27
C LEU A 481 -19.12 12.66 -7.87
N TYR A 482 -17.94 12.19 -7.44
CA TYR A 482 -17.41 12.48 -6.10
C TYR A 482 -16.43 13.65 -6.06
N THR A 483 -15.75 13.94 -7.18
CA THR A 483 -14.64 14.90 -7.23
C THR A 483 -15.03 16.32 -7.66
N SER A 484 -16.29 16.56 -8.06
CA SER A 484 -16.74 17.92 -8.29
C SER A 484 -17.20 18.56 -6.97
N PRO A 485 -16.45 19.51 -6.38
CA PRO A 485 -16.93 20.26 -5.24
C PRO A 485 -18.20 21.00 -5.65
N SER A 486 -19.29 20.78 -4.94
CA SER A 486 -20.49 21.56 -5.12
C SER A 486 -20.17 23.03 -4.84
N PRO A 487 -20.63 24.00 -5.65
CA PRO A 487 -20.49 25.41 -5.33
C PRO A 487 -21.10 25.82 -3.99
N ARG A 488 -21.83 24.92 -3.32
CA ARG A 488 -22.39 25.10 -1.96
C ARG A 488 -21.45 24.63 -0.85
N ASP A 489 -20.35 23.98 -1.19
CA ASP A 489 -19.34 23.49 -0.22
C ASP A 489 -18.12 24.45 -0.14
N ALA A 490 -18.15 25.53 -0.92
CA ALA A 490 -17.25 26.66 -0.85
C ALA A 490 -17.97 27.83 -0.12
#